data_50891efbced9d8415d2ff82efa557f89
#
_entry.id   50891efbced9d8415d2ff82efa557f89
#
_cell.length_a   1.000
_cell.length_b   1.000
_cell.length_c   1.000
_cell.angle_alpha   90.00
_cell.angle_beta   90.00
_cell.angle_gamma   90.00
#
_symmetry.space_group_name_H-M   'P 1'
#
loop_
_entity.id
_entity.type
_entity.pdbx_description
1 polymer ?
#
loop_
_entity_poly.entity_id
_entity_poly.type
_entity_poly.pdbx_seq_one_letter_code
_entity_poly.pdbx_strand_id
1 'polypeptide(L)'
;MEYGLIGAKLGHSYSKIIHEMLCGYHYDLCPLPTEEEARAFLAKRQFKAINVTIPYKKLVMEYCSYIDPRAKAIGAVNTVVNKNGLLYGYNTDYMGFAHLCDAHGVSFAGKTVVILGTGGTHNTTSAVARDKGAAKVLTVSRHPDPEKGELSYAEAVSSGAQIVINTTPAGMYPNVGVCNLDVAAMPGLEAVVDVVYNPDKTELILRAEEAGVPVAVGGLEMLVAQAVYAAEYFLDRKFEDAPVEIRRITAALRRDMLNIALIGMPSCGKTTLGRLLAKSLGRTFVDLDEEIVKTDGRSIPDIFAAEGEDGFRTKETTETQRFGKEGRQLISCGGGIVKKPENLRALHQNGVILFIDRPVDALAVGGGRPLSSSMDALRQMEAQRRPLYLAAADAVIPNNGTLDDALHAAMEALDEIFDS
;
A
#
# COMPACT_ATOMS: atom_id res chain seq x y z
N MET A 1 -9.19 -5.70 -29.15
CA MET A 1 -9.05 -4.85 -27.94
C MET A 1 -9.02 -3.40 -28.38
N GLU A 2 -9.89 -2.54 -27.83
CA GLU A 2 -9.84 -1.09 -28.11
C GLU A 2 -8.89 -0.38 -27.16
N TYR A 3 -9.07 -0.62 -25.87
CA TYR A 3 -8.25 -0.08 -24.77
C TYR A 3 -7.77 -1.21 -23.89
N GLY A 4 -6.56 -1.11 -23.35
CA GLY A 4 -6.05 -2.13 -22.46
C GLY A 4 -4.59 -1.98 -22.06
N LEU A 5 -4.10 -2.98 -21.32
CA LEU A 5 -2.73 -3.09 -20.87
C LEU A 5 -2.06 -4.31 -21.50
N ILE A 6 -0.86 -4.12 -22.02
CA ILE A 6 0.03 -5.22 -22.45
C ILE A 6 1.24 -5.33 -21.52
N GLY A 7 1.67 -6.56 -21.27
CA GLY A 7 2.84 -6.90 -20.46
C GLY A 7 3.02 -8.40 -20.38
N ALA A 8 4.12 -8.89 -19.82
CA ALA A 8 4.36 -10.34 -19.76
C ALA A 8 3.45 -11.04 -18.74
N LYS A 9 3.19 -10.43 -17.58
CA LYS A 9 2.34 -10.96 -16.50
C LYS A 9 1.47 -9.83 -15.95
N LEU A 10 0.14 -10.04 -15.92
CA LEU A 10 -0.84 -8.98 -15.56
C LEU A 10 -1.82 -9.37 -14.45
N GLY A 11 -1.62 -10.54 -13.80
CA GLY A 11 -2.60 -11.14 -12.87
C GLY A 11 -3.03 -10.30 -11.67
N HIS A 12 -2.27 -9.26 -11.31
CA HIS A 12 -2.56 -8.38 -10.16
C HIS A 12 -2.61 -6.91 -10.56
N SER A 13 -2.94 -6.60 -11.81
CA SER A 13 -2.98 -5.21 -12.29
C SER A 13 -4.28 -4.52 -11.90
N TYR A 14 -4.17 -3.40 -11.19
CA TYR A 14 -5.30 -2.50 -10.87
C TYR A 14 -5.69 -1.59 -12.06
N SER A 15 -4.91 -1.55 -13.14
CA SER A 15 -5.17 -0.66 -14.29
C SER A 15 -6.58 -0.80 -14.84
N LYS A 16 -7.09 -2.05 -14.96
CA LYS A 16 -8.46 -2.30 -15.42
C LYS A 16 -9.49 -1.62 -14.52
N ILE A 17 -9.38 -1.84 -13.21
CA ILE A 17 -10.31 -1.27 -12.22
C ILE A 17 -10.28 0.26 -12.29
N ILE A 18 -9.07 0.86 -12.32
CA ILE A 18 -8.90 2.31 -12.37
C ILE A 18 -9.52 2.90 -13.63
N HIS A 19 -9.22 2.34 -14.81
CA HIS A 19 -9.73 2.85 -16.08
C HIS A 19 -11.25 2.68 -16.21
N GLU A 20 -11.82 1.57 -15.74
CA GLU A 20 -13.26 1.33 -15.76
C GLU A 20 -14.02 2.20 -14.73
N MET A 21 -13.41 2.55 -13.58
CA MET A 21 -13.96 3.53 -12.63
C MET A 21 -13.93 4.96 -13.16
N LEU A 22 -12.92 5.29 -13.97
CA LEU A 22 -12.70 6.64 -14.51
C LEU A 22 -13.51 6.92 -15.77
N CYS A 23 -13.66 5.92 -16.62
CA CYS A 23 -14.20 6.06 -17.97
C CYS A 23 -15.18 4.94 -18.28
N GLY A 24 -16.22 5.26 -19.05
CA GLY A 24 -17.23 4.28 -19.44
C GLY A 24 -16.80 3.34 -20.59
N TYR A 25 -15.51 3.09 -20.80
CA TYR A 25 -15.01 2.13 -21.77
C TYR A 25 -14.53 0.84 -21.12
N HIS A 26 -14.61 -0.25 -21.87
CA HIS A 26 -14.04 -1.52 -21.44
C HIS A 26 -12.51 -1.51 -21.58
N TYR A 27 -11.81 -2.01 -20.54
CA TYR A 27 -10.36 -2.05 -20.51
C TYR A 27 -9.86 -3.49 -20.37
N ASP A 28 -9.09 -3.97 -21.35
CA ASP A 28 -8.61 -5.34 -21.39
C ASP A 28 -7.23 -5.50 -20.74
N LEU A 29 -7.02 -6.62 -20.09
CA LEU A 29 -5.69 -7.09 -19.72
C LEU A 29 -5.22 -8.12 -20.75
N CYS A 30 -4.19 -7.81 -21.52
CA CYS A 30 -3.66 -8.65 -22.58
C CYS A 30 -2.23 -9.12 -22.23
N PRO A 31 -2.09 -10.24 -21.49
CA PRO A 31 -0.78 -10.81 -21.21
C PRO A 31 -0.13 -11.32 -22.50
N LEU A 32 1.10 -10.94 -22.72
CA LEU A 32 1.94 -11.34 -23.84
C LEU A 32 3.24 -11.91 -23.26
N PRO A 33 3.31 -13.22 -22.96
CA PRO A 33 4.44 -13.83 -22.24
C PRO A 33 5.79 -13.71 -22.95
N THR A 34 5.80 -13.63 -24.29
CA THR A 34 7.03 -13.57 -25.08
C THR A 34 7.16 -12.26 -25.86
N GLU A 35 8.39 -11.92 -26.21
CA GLU A 35 8.67 -10.74 -27.03
C GLU A 35 8.09 -10.89 -28.45
N GLU A 36 8.07 -12.09 -29.01
CA GLU A 36 7.49 -12.36 -30.32
C GLU A 36 5.99 -12.06 -30.35
N GLU A 37 5.24 -12.45 -29.31
CA GLU A 37 3.81 -12.14 -29.18
C GLU A 37 3.58 -10.64 -29.07
N ALA A 38 4.43 -9.93 -28.28
CA ALA A 38 4.34 -8.48 -28.14
C ALA A 38 4.63 -7.77 -29.48
N ARG A 39 5.65 -8.20 -30.21
CA ARG A 39 5.99 -7.69 -31.55
C ARG A 39 4.86 -7.93 -32.53
N ALA A 40 4.28 -9.13 -32.55
CA ALA A 40 3.16 -9.49 -33.43
C ALA A 40 1.90 -8.65 -33.10
N PHE A 41 1.62 -8.41 -31.83
CA PHE A 41 0.52 -7.57 -31.37
C PHE A 41 0.71 -6.11 -31.84
N LEU A 42 1.88 -5.53 -31.57
CA LEU A 42 2.20 -4.14 -31.93
C LEU A 42 2.19 -3.91 -33.45
N ALA A 43 2.68 -4.87 -34.23
CA ALA A 43 2.70 -4.79 -35.70
C ALA A 43 1.29 -4.74 -36.30
N LYS A 44 0.29 -5.43 -35.71
CA LYS A 44 -1.11 -5.42 -36.18
C LYS A 44 -1.79 -4.09 -35.95
N ARG A 45 -1.39 -3.31 -34.95
CA ARG A 45 -1.95 -2.00 -34.60
C ARG A 45 -3.49 -1.99 -34.43
N GLN A 46 -4.07 -3.12 -33.98
CA GLN A 46 -5.53 -3.31 -33.85
C GLN A 46 -6.01 -2.89 -32.45
N PHE A 47 -5.72 -1.66 -32.06
CA PHE A 47 -6.15 -1.03 -30.81
C PHE A 47 -6.31 0.49 -31.04
N LYS A 48 -7.10 1.15 -30.19
CA LYS A 48 -7.20 2.61 -30.14
C LYS A 48 -6.11 3.20 -29.28
N ALA A 49 -5.97 2.70 -28.06
CA ALA A 49 -4.88 3.08 -27.16
C ALA A 49 -4.59 1.98 -26.14
N ILE A 50 -3.34 1.91 -25.69
CA ILE A 50 -2.89 0.90 -24.74
C ILE A 50 -1.91 1.49 -23.72
N ASN A 51 -1.93 0.94 -22.51
CA ASN A 51 -0.80 1.02 -21.61
C ASN A 51 0.17 -0.15 -21.85
N VAL A 52 1.42 0.09 -21.54
CA VAL A 52 2.50 -0.88 -21.69
C VAL A 52 3.27 -0.99 -20.38
N THR A 53 3.42 -2.24 -19.88
CA THR A 53 4.22 -2.49 -18.68
C THR A 53 5.40 -3.40 -18.98
N ILE A 54 6.13 -3.80 -17.95
CA ILE A 54 7.31 -4.66 -18.02
C ILE A 54 6.99 -5.96 -18.80
N PRO A 55 7.91 -6.37 -19.71
CA PRO A 55 9.20 -5.76 -20.03
C PRO A 55 9.17 -4.83 -21.24
N TYR A 56 8.01 -4.49 -21.81
CA TYR A 56 7.84 -3.98 -23.19
C TYR A 56 7.91 -2.46 -23.33
N LYS A 57 8.16 -1.69 -22.24
CA LYS A 57 8.21 -0.21 -22.29
C LYS A 57 9.30 0.36 -23.21
N LYS A 58 10.39 -0.39 -23.44
CA LYS A 58 11.44 -0.02 -24.43
C LYS A 58 11.10 -0.54 -25.83
N LEU A 59 10.65 -1.79 -25.89
CA LEU A 59 10.30 -2.44 -27.17
C LEU A 59 9.27 -1.63 -27.97
N VAL A 60 8.23 -1.13 -27.32
CA VAL A 60 7.14 -0.40 -27.98
C VAL A 60 7.62 0.87 -28.67
N MET A 61 8.74 1.45 -28.23
CA MET A 61 9.32 2.66 -28.85
C MET A 61 9.72 2.42 -30.31
N GLU A 62 10.10 1.21 -30.69
CA GLU A 62 10.44 0.82 -32.07
C GLU A 62 9.25 0.92 -33.03
N TYR A 63 8.02 0.87 -32.50
CA TYR A 63 6.77 0.91 -33.27
C TYR A 63 6.13 2.29 -33.33
N CYS A 64 6.60 3.24 -32.47
CA CYS A 64 6.03 4.58 -32.40
C CYS A 64 6.51 5.47 -33.53
N SER A 65 5.57 6.09 -34.25
CA SER A 65 5.83 7.10 -35.26
C SER A 65 6.24 8.43 -34.62
N TYR A 66 5.77 8.69 -33.40
CA TYR A 66 6.12 9.83 -32.58
C TYR A 66 6.31 9.37 -31.13
N ILE A 67 7.31 9.90 -30.47
CA ILE A 67 7.56 9.70 -29.04
C ILE A 67 7.71 11.08 -28.40
N ASP A 68 6.92 11.30 -27.35
CA ASP A 68 7.01 12.51 -26.54
C ASP A 68 8.47 12.75 -26.09
N PRO A 69 8.98 13.96 -26.11
CA PRO A 69 10.38 14.25 -25.77
C PRO A 69 10.79 13.76 -24.39
N ARG A 70 9.91 13.82 -23.37
CA ARG A 70 10.18 13.29 -22.03
C ARG A 70 10.26 11.77 -22.04
N ALA A 71 9.31 11.08 -22.70
CA ALA A 71 9.34 9.63 -22.83
C ALA A 71 10.61 9.15 -23.55
N LYS A 72 11.07 9.92 -24.56
CA LYS A 72 12.32 9.66 -25.28
C LYS A 72 13.55 9.87 -24.37
N ALA A 73 13.59 10.93 -23.58
CA ALA A 73 14.67 11.20 -22.63
C ALA A 73 14.75 10.14 -21.50
N ILE A 74 13.60 9.66 -21.01
CA ILE A 74 13.50 8.58 -20.03
C ILE A 74 13.92 7.23 -20.63
N GLY A 75 13.71 7.05 -21.96
CA GLY A 75 13.97 5.80 -22.66
C GLY A 75 12.90 4.72 -22.41
N ALA A 76 11.66 5.14 -22.13
CA ALA A 76 10.53 4.23 -21.89
C ALA A 76 9.20 4.89 -22.24
N VAL A 77 8.33 4.11 -22.90
CA VAL A 77 6.94 4.45 -23.21
C VAL A 77 6.02 3.49 -22.45
N ASN A 78 5.06 4.02 -21.68
CA ASN A 78 4.04 3.24 -20.99
C ASN A 78 2.63 3.49 -21.47
N THR A 79 2.44 4.43 -22.41
CA THR A 79 1.14 4.84 -22.94
C THR A 79 1.28 5.07 -24.44
N VAL A 80 0.44 4.38 -25.25
CA VAL A 80 0.46 4.46 -26.71
C VAL A 80 -0.93 4.72 -27.25
N VAL A 81 -1.05 5.73 -28.11
CA VAL A 81 -2.29 6.07 -28.81
C VAL A 81 -2.12 5.80 -30.30
N ASN A 82 -3.08 5.13 -30.91
CA ASN A 82 -3.13 4.87 -32.33
C ASN A 82 -4.03 5.92 -33.03
N LYS A 83 -3.44 6.81 -33.78
CA LYS A 83 -4.16 7.78 -34.61
C LYS A 83 -4.01 7.38 -36.09
N ASN A 84 -5.03 6.71 -36.62
CA ASN A 84 -5.07 6.28 -38.06
C ASN A 84 -3.87 5.41 -38.48
N GLY A 85 -3.45 4.48 -37.63
CA GLY A 85 -2.32 3.59 -37.89
C GLY A 85 -0.95 4.17 -37.51
N LEU A 86 -0.86 5.42 -37.10
CA LEU A 86 0.36 6.02 -36.53
C LEU A 86 0.32 5.93 -35.03
N LEU A 87 1.39 5.37 -34.42
CA LEU A 87 1.49 5.18 -32.98
C LEU A 87 2.22 6.36 -32.32
N TYR A 88 1.60 6.93 -31.31
CA TYR A 88 2.13 8.04 -30.50
C TYR A 88 2.43 7.53 -29.09
N GLY A 89 3.70 7.61 -28.69
CA GLY A 89 4.18 7.09 -27.41
C GLY A 89 4.40 8.19 -26.36
N TYR A 90 3.93 7.94 -25.14
CA TYR A 90 4.03 8.82 -23.99
C TYR A 90 4.52 8.07 -22.77
N ASN A 91 4.95 8.80 -21.72
CA ASN A 91 5.30 8.24 -20.42
C ASN A 91 4.45 8.91 -19.33
N THR A 92 3.36 8.28 -18.93
CA THR A 92 2.48 8.78 -17.87
C THR A 92 2.94 8.40 -16.46
N ASP A 93 3.91 7.47 -16.31
CA ASP A 93 4.56 7.24 -15.02
C ASP A 93 5.27 8.50 -14.52
N TYR A 94 5.86 9.29 -15.43
CA TYR A 94 6.45 10.60 -15.09
C TYR A 94 5.39 11.53 -14.48
N MET A 95 4.24 11.63 -15.12
CA MET A 95 3.14 12.49 -14.65
C MET A 95 2.58 12.00 -13.31
N GLY A 96 2.43 10.68 -13.17
CA GLY A 96 1.95 10.05 -11.95
C GLY A 96 2.89 10.27 -10.77
N PHE A 97 4.19 10.10 -10.96
CA PHE A 97 5.17 10.34 -9.90
C PHE A 97 5.29 11.84 -9.56
N ALA A 98 5.27 12.71 -10.57
CA ALA A 98 5.28 14.16 -10.34
C ALA A 98 4.03 14.60 -9.53
N HIS A 99 2.85 14.05 -9.87
CA HIS A 99 1.61 14.31 -9.12
C HIS A 99 1.72 13.87 -7.67
N LEU A 100 2.15 12.62 -7.42
CA LEU A 100 2.36 12.09 -6.05
C LEU A 100 3.23 13.04 -5.22
N CYS A 101 4.36 13.47 -5.78
CA CYS A 101 5.26 14.38 -5.06
C CYS A 101 4.62 15.75 -4.79
N ASP A 102 3.90 16.32 -5.75
CA ASP A 102 3.25 17.63 -5.60
C ASP A 102 2.10 17.58 -4.59
N ALA A 103 1.27 16.53 -4.63
CA ALA A 103 0.15 16.35 -3.72
C ALA A 103 0.58 16.23 -2.25
N HIS A 104 1.77 15.65 -2.02
CA HIS A 104 2.32 15.48 -0.68
C HIS A 104 3.41 16.51 -0.31
N GLY A 105 3.57 17.57 -1.11
CA GLY A 105 4.48 18.68 -0.79
C GLY A 105 5.97 18.32 -0.84
N VAL A 106 6.37 17.28 -1.58
CA VAL A 106 7.78 16.90 -1.75
C VAL A 106 8.49 17.91 -2.66
N SER A 107 9.34 18.74 -2.07
CA SER A 107 10.11 19.77 -2.78
C SER A 107 11.52 19.31 -3.12
N PHE A 108 11.84 19.23 -4.40
CA PHE A 108 13.16 18.81 -4.90
C PHE A 108 14.17 19.95 -5.04
N ALA A 109 13.71 21.20 -5.11
CA ALA A 109 14.55 22.35 -5.43
C ALA A 109 15.73 22.48 -4.46
N GLY A 110 16.96 22.39 -5.01
CA GLY A 110 18.21 22.48 -4.24
C GLY A 110 18.55 21.29 -3.35
N LYS A 111 17.76 20.19 -3.40
CA LYS A 111 17.94 19.01 -2.52
C LYS A 111 18.83 17.93 -3.14
N THR A 112 19.47 17.17 -2.27
CA THR A 112 20.11 15.90 -2.63
C THR A 112 19.08 14.78 -2.51
N VAL A 113 18.92 14.01 -3.58
CA VAL A 113 17.96 12.92 -3.72
C VAL A 113 18.71 11.61 -3.86
N VAL A 114 18.35 10.62 -3.05
CA VAL A 114 18.80 9.23 -3.18
C VAL A 114 17.69 8.42 -3.81
N ILE A 115 17.99 7.70 -4.90
CA ILE A 115 17.04 6.79 -5.55
C ILE A 115 17.57 5.37 -5.44
N LEU A 116 16.77 4.49 -4.80
CA LEU A 116 17.09 3.09 -4.61
C LEU A 116 16.66 2.29 -5.85
N GLY A 117 17.61 1.59 -6.49
CA GLY A 117 17.39 0.77 -7.66
C GLY A 117 17.85 1.43 -8.96
N THR A 118 18.01 0.61 -10.02
CA THR A 118 18.55 0.98 -11.34
C THR A 118 17.60 0.60 -12.50
N GLY A 119 16.34 0.30 -12.19
CA GLY A 119 15.34 -0.16 -13.16
C GLY A 119 14.69 0.96 -13.98
N GLY A 120 13.67 0.63 -14.77
CA GLY A 120 12.95 1.60 -15.60
C GLY A 120 12.28 2.72 -14.81
N THR A 121 11.75 2.45 -13.63
CA THR A 121 11.13 3.44 -12.75
C THR A 121 12.16 4.42 -12.17
N HIS A 122 13.41 3.95 -11.94
CA HIS A 122 14.52 4.83 -11.56
C HIS A 122 14.72 5.97 -12.57
N ASN A 123 14.71 5.66 -13.88
CA ASN A 123 14.90 6.70 -14.90
C ASN A 123 13.77 7.74 -14.86
N THR A 124 12.54 7.28 -14.65
CA THR A 124 11.35 8.14 -14.54
C THR A 124 11.47 9.07 -13.32
N THR A 125 11.74 8.51 -12.15
CA THR A 125 11.85 9.29 -10.90
C THR A 125 13.06 10.23 -10.90
N SER A 126 14.18 9.81 -11.51
CA SER A 126 15.36 10.67 -11.74
C SER A 126 15.03 11.87 -12.63
N ALA A 127 14.26 11.64 -13.71
CA ALA A 127 13.85 12.72 -14.61
C ALA A 127 12.98 13.74 -13.85
N VAL A 128 11.99 13.29 -13.11
CA VAL A 128 11.12 14.17 -12.28
C VAL A 128 11.96 14.96 -11.27
N ALA A 129 12.86 14.29 -10.52
CA ALA A 129 13.69 14.95 -9.52
C ALA A 129 14.55 16.06 -10.15
N ARG A 130 15.18 15.79 -11.30
CA ARG A 130 16.00 16.79 -12.02
C ARG A 130 15.15 17.93 -12.57
N ASP A 131 14.04 17.65 -13.23
CA ASP A 131 13.14 18.66 -13.80
C ASP A 131 12.53 19.56 -12.73
N LYS A 132 12.35 19.04 -11.51
CA LYS A 132 11.89 19.80 -10.33
C LYS A 132 13.02 20.45 -9.54
N GLY A 133 14.25 20.49 -10.08
CA GLY A 133 15.37 21.29 -9.55
C GLY A 133 16.20 20.62 -8.46
N ALA A 134 16.23 19.29 -8.38
CA ALA A 134 17.17 18.60 -7.48
C ALA A 134 18.63 19.00 -7.77
N ALA A 135 19.36 19.40 -6.74
CA ALA A 135 20.77 19.77 -6.87
C ALA A 135 21.66 18.55 -7.19
N LYS A 136 21.29 17.40 -6.63
CA LYS A 136 22.02 16.15 -6.84
C LYS A 136 21.05 14.96 -6.82
N VAL A 137 21.23 14.04 -7.76
CA VAL A 137 20.49 12.76 -7.79
C VAL A 137 21.52 11.64 -7.72
N LEU A 138 21.44 10.84 -6.67
CA LEU A 138 22.33 9.72 -6.36
C LEU A 138 21.59 8.41 -6.58
N THR A 139 22.21 7.47 -7.26
CA THR A 139 21.67 6.13 -7.51
C THR A 139 22.26 5.14 -6.52
N VAL A 140 21.43 4.32 -5.91
CA VAL A 140 21.83 3.27 -4.97
C VAL A 140 21.48 1.89 -5.51
N SER A 141 22.46 0.99 -5.49
CA SER A 141 22.34 -0.37 -5.98
C SER A 141 22.82 -1.39 -4.94
N ARG A 142 22.30 -2.62 -4.99
CA ARG A 142 22.82 -3.77 -4.22
C ARG A 142 24.22 -4.16 -4.66
N HIS A 143 24.51 -3.93 -5.93
CA HIS A 143 25.81 -4.18 -6.56
C HIS A 143 26.20 -2.89 -7.29
N PRO A 144 26.73 -1.89 -6.54
CA PRO A 144 27.01 -0.59 -7.11
C PRO A 144 28.10 -0.69 -8.18
N ASP A 145 27.89 0.03 -9.28
CA ASP A 145 28.86 0.23 -10.34
C ASP A 145 29.58 1.59 -10.12
N PRO A 146 30.84 1.58 -9.67
CA PRO A 146 31.58 2.82 -9.39
C PRO A 146 31.81 3.67 -10.64
N GLU A 147 31.90 3.05 -11.83
CA GLU A 147 32.07 3.80 -13.08
C GLU A 147 30.84 4.63 -13.44
N LYS A 148 29.65 4.20 -12.98
CA LYS A 148 28.39 4.95 -13.09
C LYS A 148 28.12 5.89 -11.93
N GLY A 149 29.00 5.92 -10.93
CA GLY A 149 28.80 6.73 -9.71
C GLY A 149 27.67 6.20 -8.82
N GLU A 150 27.38 4.90 -8.89
CA GLU A 150 26.39 4.25 -8.03
C GLU A 150 26.94 4.07 -6.61
N LEU A 151 26.06 4.23 -5.62
CA LEU A 151 26.39 4.07 -4.20
C LEU A 151 25.85 2.73 -3.68
N SER A 152 26.51 2.23 -2.66
CA SER A 152 25.95 1.18 -1.79
C SER A 152 24.91 1.76 -0.83
N TYR A 153 24.13 0.91 -0.19
CA TYR A 153 23.17 1.33 0.86
C TYR A 153 23.87 1.98 2.07
N ALA A 154 25.06 1.51 2.43
CA ALA A 154 25.86 2.10 3.52
C ALA A 154 26.34 3.51 3.18
N GLU A 155 26.79 3.75 1.95
CA GLU A 155 27.21 5.08 1.49
C GLU A 155 26.03 6.03 1.38
N ALA A 156 24.84 5.51 1.02
CA ALA A 156 23.61 6.30 0.94
C ALA A 156 23.23 6.92 2.31
N VAL A 157 23.42 6.20 3.41
CA VAL A 157 23.14 6.70 4.77
C VAL A 157 23.97 7.95 5.07
N SER A 158 25.20 8.00 4.61
CA SER A 158 26.13 9.13 4.83
C SER A 158 26.09 10.20 3.74
N SER A 159 25.16 10.11 2.78
CA SER A 159 25.11 10.98 1.59
C SER A 159 24.64 12.41 1.87
N GLY A 160 24.03 12.67 3.04
CA GLY A 160 23.36 13.94 3.36
C GLY A 160 22.11 14.20 2.52
N ALA A 161 21.45 13.15 2.04
CA ALA A 161 20.22 13.29 1.26
C ALA A 161 19.04 13.77 2.11
N GLN A 162 18.23 14.66 1.53
CA GLN A 162 16.98 15.13 2.10
C GLN A 162 15.78 14.31 1.60
N ILE A 163 15.92 13.62 0.48
CA ILE A 163 14.83 12.84 -0.13
C ILE A 163 15.35 11.44 -0.48
N VAL A 164 14.59 10.42 -0.10
CA VAL A 164 14.81 9.04 -0.51
C VAL A 164 13.61 8.58 -1.37
N ILE A 165 13.91 7.97 -2.51
CA ILE A 165 12.90 7.38 -3.41
C ILE A 165 13.23 5.90 -3.58
N ASN A 166 12.32 5.00 -3.18
CA ASN A 166 12.46 3.58 -3.47
C ASN A 166 11.80 3.23 -4.80
N THR A 167 12.59 2.71 -5.74
CA THR A 167 12.11 2.19 -7.04
C THR A 167 12.38 0.69 -7.18
N THR A 168 12.75 0.03 -6.08
CA THR A 168 13.01 -1.42 -6.02
C THR A 168 11.75 -2.17 -5.56
N PRO A 169 11.68 -3.49 -5.78
CA PRO A 169 10.60 -4.31 -5.22
C PRO A 169 10.81 -4.67 -3.72
N ALA A 170 11.79 -4.07 -3.02
CA ALA A 170 11.99 -4.33 -1.59
C ALA A 170 10.77 -3.85 -0.80
N GLY A 171 10.26 -4.69 0.07
CA GLY A 171 9.05 -4.41 0.86
C GLY A 171 7.72 -4.66 0.15
N MET A 172 7.75 -5.06 -1.14
CA MET A 172 6.54 -5.42 -1.89
C MET A 172 6.02 -6.80 -1.46
N TYR A 173 4.69 -6.96 -1.42
CA TYR A 173 4.06 -8.26 -1.19
C TYR A 173 4.61 -9.34 -2.15
N PRO A 174 4.87 -10.57 -1.68
CA PRO A 174 4.64 -11.10 -0.32
C PRO A 174 5.79 -10.83 0.69
N ASN A 175 6.89 -10.18 0.27
CA ASN A 175 8.10 -9.97 1.09
C ASN A 175 8.09 -8.62 1.80
N VAL A 176 6.99 -8.33 2.51
CA VAL A 176 6.66 -7.00 3.06
C VAL A 176 7.64 -6.48 4.12
N GLY A 177 8.38 -7.37 4.82
CA GLY A 177 9.34 -6.98 5.86
C GLY A 177 10.73 -6.58 5.36
N VAL A 178 10.96 -6.53 4.02
CA VAL A 178 12.28 -6.22 3.46
C VAL A 178 12.49 -4.73 3.36
N CYS A 179 13.51 -4.22 4.07
CA CYS A 179 14.01 -2.85 3.95
C CYS A 179 15.55 -2.87 3.99
N ASN A 180 16.18 -2.33 2.95
CA ASN A 180 17.64 -2.38 2.82
C ASN A 180 18.33 -1.07 3.25
N LEU A 181 17.58 -0.01 3.52
CA LEU A 181 18.10 1.31 3.91
C LEU A 181 17.70 1.64 5.35
N ASP A 182 18.66 2.03 6.14
CA ASP A 182 18.41 2.54 7.49
C ASP A 182 18.13 4.05 7.44
N VAL A 183 16.86 4.41 7.28
CA VAL A 183 16.42 5.82 7.21
C VAL A 183 16.52 6.52 8.56
N ALA A 184 16.50 5.79 9.68
CA ALA A 184 16.66 6.36 11.02
C ALA A 184 18.09 6.90 11.24
N ALA A 185 19.07 6.34 10.53
CA ALA A 185 20.45 6.81 10.57
C ALA A 185 20.74 7.96 9.56
N MET A 186 19.72 8.49 8.87
CA MET A 186 19.85 9.57 7.87
C MET A 186 19.33 10.90 8.45
N PRO A 187 20.18 11.72 9.09
CA PRO A 187 19.74 12.99 9.64
C PRO A 187 19.36 13.98 8.52
N GLY A 188 18.27 14.72 8.75
CA GLY A 188 17.83 15.76 7.80
C GLY A 188 16.99 15.24 6.64
N LEU A 189 16.50 13.98 6.68
CA LEU A 189 15.49 13.53 5.74
C LEU A 189 14.21 14.36 5.89
N GLU A 190 13.69 14.82 4.77
CA GLU A 190 12.45 15.58 4.67
C GLU A 190 11.33 14.72 4.03
N ALA A 191 11.71 13.80 3.13
CA ALA A 191 10.75 12.93 2.47
C ALA A 191 11.31 11.54 2.15
N VAL A 192 10.44 10.55 2.30
CA VAL A 192 10.63 9.17 1.80
C VAL A 192 9.43 8.84 0.91
N VAL A 193 9.70 8.51 -0.34
CA VAL A 193 8.68 8.15 -1.33
C VAL A 193 8.94 6.73 -1.82
N ASP A 194 7.96 5.86 -1.71
CA ASP A 194 8.06 4.49 -2.21
C ASP A 194 7.11 4.28 -3.40
N VAL A 195 7.60 3.77 -4.53
CA VAL A 195 6.73 3.47 -5.67
C VAL A 195 5.97 2.15 -5.50
N VAL A 196 6.28 1.37 -4.49
CA VAL A 196 5.52 0.19 -4.10
C VAL A 196 4.17 0.63 -3.54
N TYR A 197 3.09 -0.02 -3.98
CA TYR A 197 1.71 0.28 -3.57
C TYR A 197 1.01 -0.89 -2.87
N ASN A 198 1.66 -2.03 -2.75
CA ASN A 198 1.17 -3.20 -2.02
C ASN A 198 2.34 -3.86 -1.26
N PRO A 199 2.36 -3.75 0.06
CA PRO A 199 1.37 -3.16 0.97
C PRO A 199 1.22 -1.63 0.83
N ASP A 200 0.20 -1.05 1.50
CA ASP A 200 -0.03 0.41 1.54
C ASP A 200 1.17 1.13 2.16
N LYS A 201 1.71 0.58 3.27
CA LYS A 201 2.94 1.04 3.91
C LYS A 201 4.00 -0.05 3.86
N THR A 202 5.04 0.18 3.07
CA THR A 202 6.20 -0.72 3.08
C THR A 202 7.00 -0.58 4.38
N GLU A 203 7.87 -1.53 4.65
CA GLU A 203 8.80 -1.47 5.80
C GLU A 203 9.62 -0.16 5.79
N LEU A 204 9.97 0.35 4.61
CA LEU A 204 10.66 1.62 4.45
C LEU A 204 9.81 2.81 4.92
N ILE A 205 8.53 2.84 4.54
CA ILE A 205 7.59 3.90 4.95
C ILE A 205 7.36 3.85 6.45
N LEU A 206 7.11 2.67 7.03
CA LEU A 206 6.93 2.53 8.48
C LEU A 206 8.15 3.02 9.28
N ARG A 207 9.36 2.70 8.83
CA ARG A 207 10.60 3.19 9.48
C ARG A 207 10.77 4.71 9.31
N ALA A 208 10.35 5.27 8.20
CA ALA A 208 10.38 6.71 8.00
C ALA A 208 9.42 7.45 8.95
N GLU A 209 8.19 6.94 9.08
CA GLU A 209 7.20 7.45 10.05
C GLU A 209 7.73 7.38 11.49
N GLU A 210 8.28 6.23 11.90
CA GLU A 210 8.88 6.02 13.23
C GLU A 210 10.08 6.93 13.49
N ALA A 211 10.88 7.24 12.45
CA ALA A 211 12.00 8.18 12.53
C ALA A 211 11.55 9.65 12.51
N GLY A 212 10.25 9.93 12.38
CA GLY A 212 9.70 11.28 12.34
C GLY A 212 10.01 12.04 11.04
N VAL A 213 10.19 11.34 9.92
CA VAL A 213 10.37 11.98 8.61
C VAL A 213 9.05 12.70 8.23
N PRO A 214 9.11 14.01 7.88
CA PRO A 214 7.90 14.82 7.67
C PRO A 214 6.95 14.27 6.60
N VAL A 215 7.49 13.66 5.54
CA VAL A 215 6.71 13.06 4.45
C VAL A 215 7.14 11.62 4.22
N ALA A 216 6.23 10.68 4.39
CA ALA A 216 6.47 9.26 4.10
C ALA A 216 5.26 8.72 3.33
N VAL A 217 5.40 8.43 2.03
CA VAL A 217 4.27 8.10 1.14
C VAL A 217 4.53 6.89 0.25
N GLY A 218 3.51 6.04 0.09
CA GLY A 218 3.50 4.87 -0.79
C GLY A 218 3.04 5.19 -2.22
N GLY A 219 3.13 4.21 -3.10
CA GLY A 219 2.98 4.38 -4.56
C GLY A 219 1.56 4.31 -5.11
N LEU A 220 0.52 4.13 -4.28
CA LEU A 220 -0.84 3.91 -4.81
C LEU A 220 -1.37 5.10 -5.59
N GLU A 221 -1.17 6.32 -5.09
CA GLU A 221 -1.61 7.53 -5.77
C GLU A 221 -0.85 7.75 -7.10
N MET A 222 0.44 7.40 -7.17
CA MET A 222 1.19 7.37 -8.43
C MET A 222 0.58 6.40 -9.44
N LEU A 223 0.18 5.21 -8.98
CA LEU A 223 -0.46 4.19 -9.81
C LEU A 223 -1.79 4.69 -10.39
N VAL A 224 -2.59 5.38 -9.57
CA VAL A 224 -3.86 5.97 -10.03
C VAL A 224 -3.61 7.14 -10.97
N ALA A 225 -2.74 8.07 -10.60
CA ALA A 225 -2.47 9.27 -11.37
C ALA A 225 -1.95 8.96 -12.78
N GLN A 226 -1.01 8.00 -12.93
CA GLN A 226 -0.52 7.62 -14.25
C GLN A 226 -1.65 7.08 -15.16
N ALA A 227 -2.65 6.39 -14.59
CA ALA A 227 -3.78 5.87 -15.34
C ALA A 227 -4.78 6.99 -15.73
N VAL A 228 -5.02 7.94 -14.82
CA VAL A 228 -5.84 9.14 -15.13
C VAL A 228 -5.22 9.93 -16.28
N TYR A 229 -3.92 10.21 -16.21
CA TYR A 229 -3.22 10.91 -17.31
C TYR A 229 -3.14 10.07 -18.60
N ALA A 230 -3.07 8.74 -18.52
CA ALA A 230 -3.15 7.87 -19.69
C ALA A 230 -4.53 7.95 -20.35
N ALA A 231 -5.60 7.97 -19.57
CA ALA A 231 -6.96 8.10 -20.08
C ALA A 231 -7.21 9.45 -20.77
N GLU A 232 -6.56 10.53 -20.34
CA GLU A 232 -6.60 11.82 -21.07
C GLU A 232 -6.05 11.67 -22.49
N TYR A 233 -4.91 10.97 -22.67
CA TYR A 233 -4.36 10.68 -23.98
C TYR A 233 -5.24 9.72 -24.78
N PHE A 234 -5.84 8.71 -24.15
CA PHE A 234 -6.73 7.74 -24.79
C PHE A 234 -7.96 8.40 -25.39
N LEU A 235 -8.52 9.39 -24.68
CA LEU A 235 -9.76 10.07 -25.05
C LEU A 235 -9.51 11.39 -25.80
N ASP A 236 -8.26 11.77 -26.01
CA ASP A 236 -7.84 13.05 -26.61
C ASP A 236 -8.53 14.25 -25.91
N ARG A 237 -8.68 14.21 -24.59
CA ARG A 237 -9.30 15.26 -23.78
C ARG A 237 -8.64 15.35 -22.40
N LYS A 238 -8.71 16.52 -21.77
CA LYS A 238 -8.32 16.69 -20.37
C LYS A 238 -9.52 16.46 -19.45
N PHE A 239 -9.27 15.89 -18.28
CA PHE A 239 -10.26 15.90 -17.22
C PHE A 239 -10.35 17.31 -16.62
N GLU A 240 -11.54 17.75 -16.26
CA GLU A 240 -11.79 19.08 -15.69
C GLU A 240 -11.03 19.27 -14.37
N ASP A 241 -11.00 18.23 -13.56
CA ASP A 241 -10.23 18.17 -12.31
C ASP A 241 -9.57 16.80 -12.10
N ALA A 242 -8.46 16.56 -12.80
CA ALA A 242 -7.71 15.32 -12.68
C ALA A 242 -7.26 15.01 -11.22
N PRO A 243 -6.79 15.98 -10.41
CA PRO A 243 -6.48 15.74 -9.00
C PRO A 243 -7.66 15.22 -8.16
N VAL A 244 -8.88 15.71 -8.37
CA VAL A 244 -10.09 15.22 -7.69
C VAL A 244 -10.37 13.77 -8.06
N GLU A 245 -10.30 13.43 -9.35
CA GLU A 245 -10.48 12.05 -9.82
C GLU A 245 -9.42 11.10 -9.26
N ILE A 246 -8.17 11.55 -9.19
CA ILE A 246 -7.07 10.77 -8.61
C ILE A 246 -7.35 10.48 -7.14
N ARG A 247 -7.68 11.48 -6.33
CA ARG A 247 -8.03 11.29 -4.91
C ARG A 247 -9.22 10.34 -4.75
N ARG A 248 -10.32 10.56 -5.47
CA ARG A 248 -11.52 9.72 -5.41
C ARG A 248 -11.22 8.24 -5.70
N ILE A 249 -10.44 7.95 -6.75
CA ILE A 249 -10.11 6.58 -7.12
C ILE A 249 -9.11 5.98 -6.13
N THR A 250 -8.13 6.75 -5.66
CA THR A 250 -7.17 6.30 -4.63
C THR A 250 -7.89 5.90 -3.35
N ALA A 251 -8.81 6.73 -2.85
CA ALA A 251 -9.65 6.44 -1.68
C ALA A 251 -10.47 5.15 -1.88
N ALA A 252 -11.12 5.01 -3.04
CA ALA A 252 -11.89 3.80 -3.35
C ALA A 252 -11.03 2.53 -3.40
N LEU A 253 -9.82 2.60 -3.96
CA LEU A 253 -8.89 1.48 -3.99
C LEU A 253 -8.35 1.15 -2.59
N ARG A 254 -7.98 2.16 -1.78
CA ARG A 254 -7.57 1.92 -0.38
C ARG A 254 -8.67 1.24 0.40
N ARG A 255 -9.92 1.70 0.26
CA ARG A 255 -11.09 1.07 0.87
C ARG A 255 -11.26 -0.39 0.44
N ASP A 256 -11.00 -0.74 -0.81
CA ASP A 256 -11.11 -2.13 -1.29
C ASP A 256 -9.92 -2.98 -0.83
N MET A 257 -8.70 -2.47 -0.89
CA MET A 257 -7.47 -3.24 -0.68
C MET A 257 -7.13 -3.48 0.78
N LEU A 258 -7.29 -2.47 1.66
CA LEU A 258 -6.79 -2.51 3.04
C LEU A 258 -7.60 -3.45 3.93
N ASN A 259 -6.94 -4.05 4.90
CA ASN A 259 -7.59 -4.79 5.98
C ASN A 259 -8.28 -3.82 6.96
N ILE A 260 -9.27 -4.33 7.68
CA ILE A 260 -9.87 -3.66 8.83
C ILE A 260 -9.62 -4.54 10.05
N ALA A 261 -8.81 -4.10 10.99
CA ALA A 261 -8.51 -4.82 12.22
C ALA A 261 -9.37 -4.28 13.38
N LEU A 262 -10.01 -5.17 14.13
CA LEU A 262 -10.79 -4.83 15.32
C LEU A 262 -9.98 -5.17 16.57
N ILE A 263 -9.69 -4.16 17.39
CA ILE A 263 -9.01 -4.31 18.69
C ILE A 263 -9.94 -3.91 19.83
N GLY A 264 -9.62 -4.28 21.06
CA GLY A 264 -10.39 -3.93 22.25
C GLY A 264 -10.41 -5.05 23.29
N MET A 265 -11.05 -4.76 24.42
CA MET A 265 -11.13 -5.67 25.57
C MET A 265 -11.76 -7.03 25.20
N PRO A 266 -11.42 -8.11 25.94
CA PRO A 266 -12.16 -9.36 25.83
C PRO A 266 -13.67 -9.12 26.05
N SER A 267 -14.52 -9.83 25.28
CA SER A 267 -15.99 -9.72 25.35
C SER A 267 -16.58 -8.34 24.97
N CYS A 268 -15.81 -7.42 24.38
CA CYS A 268 -16.35 -6.11 23.94
C CYS A 268 -17.17 -6.18 22.64
N GLY A 269 -17.31 -7.36 22.01
CA GLY A 269 -18.18 -7.55 20.84
C GLY A 269 -17.46 -7.60 19.48
N LYS A 270 -16.12 -7.63 19.43
CA LYS A 270 -15.32 -7.64 18.17
C LYS A 270 -15.78 -8.70 17.17
N THR A 271 -15.88 -9.95 17.58
CA THR A 271 -16.26 -11.06 16.70
C THR A 271 -17.68 -10.89 16.14
N THR A 272 -18.64 -10.45 16.97
CA THR A 272 -20.04 -10.25 16.54
C THR A 272 -20.15 -9.08 15.57
N LEU A 273 -19.62 -7.91 15.93
CA LEU A 273 -19.60 -6.72 15.07
C LEU A 273 -18.76 -6.99 13.80
N GLY A 274 -17.63 -7.67 13.95
CA GLY A 274 -16.74 -8.00 12.84
C GLY A 274 -17.41 -8.87 11.78
N ARG A 275 -18.15 -9.90 12.16
CA ARG A 275 -18.89 -10.74 11.20
C ARG A 275 -19.95 -9.95 10.43
N LEU A 276 -20.66 -9.03 11.11
CA LEU A 276 -21.64 -8.15 10.46
C LEU A 276 -20.97 -7.16 9.51
N LEU A 277 -19.94 -6.48 9.97
CA LEU A 277 -19.19 -5.51 9.18
C LEU A 277 -18.52 -6.16 7.96
N ALA A 278 -17.95 -7.37 8.12
CA ALA A 278 -17.38 -8.14 7.03
C ALA A 278 -18.44 -8.48 5.96
N LYS A 279 -19.64 -8.89 6.40
CA LYS A 279 -20.75 -9.17 5.49
C LYS A 279 -21.21 -7.92 4.75
N SER A 280 -21.36 -6.81 5.44
CA SER A 280 -21.79 -5.53 4.84
C SER A 280 -20.79 -4.99 3.81
N LEU A 281 -19.49 -5.22 4.03
CA LEU A 281 -18.40 -4.76 3.16
C LEU A 281 -17.95 -5.80 2.12
N GLY A 282 -18.53 -7.00 2.10
CA GLY A 282 -18.11 -8.10 1.21
C GLY A 282 -16.68 -8.59 1.47
N ARG A 283 -16.22 -8.58 2.73
CA ARG A 283 -14.86 -8.95 3.13
C ARG A 283 -14.80 -10.34 3.74
N THR A 284 -13.63 -10.97 3.66
CA THR A 284 -13.35 -12.21 4.40
C THR A 284 -13.18 -11.87 5.89
N PHE A 285 -13.96 -12.55 6.75
CA PHE A 285 -13.81 -12.43 8.19
C PHE A 285 -12.75 -13.41 8.71
N VAL A 286 -11.83 -12.92 9.52
CA VAL A 286 -10.77 -13.69 10.18
C VAL A 286 -10.82 -13.41 11.69
N ASP A 287 -10.93 -14.45 12.51
CA ASP A 287 -10.72 -14.35 13.95
C ASP A 287 -9.36 -14.95 14.29
N LEU A 288 -8.43 -14.13 14.78
CA LEU A 288 -7.05 -14.57 15.06
C LEU A 288 -7.00 -15.66 16.12
N ASP A 289 -7.89 -15.62 17.12
CA ASP A 289 -7.95 -16.65 18.15
C ASP A 289 -8.37 -18.01 17.53
N GLU A 290 -9.36 -18.01 16.61
CA GLU A 290 -9.77 -19.20 15.85
C GLU A 290 -8.63 -19.74 14.95
N GLU A 291 -7.89 -18.85 14.27
CA GLU A 291 -6.79 -19.25 13.39
C GLU A 291 -5.60 -19.80 14.17
N ILE A 292 -5.28 -19.25 15.36
CA ILE A 292 -4.26 -19.82 16.26
C ILE A 292 -4.61 -21.26 16.64
N VAL A 293 -5.86 -21.50 17.06
CA VAL A 293 -6.35 -22.85 17.42
C VAL A 293 -6.26 -23.79 16.22
N LYS A 294 -6.66 -23.33 15.05
CA LYS A 294 -6.61 -24.11 13.80
C LYS A 294 -5.20 -24.49 13.37
N THR A 295 -4.24 -23.56 13.51
CA THR A 295 -2.83 -23.78 13.12
C THR A 295 -2.09 -24.64 14.14
N ASP A 296 -2.32 -24.42 15.46
CA ASP A 296 -1.64 -25.12 16.54
C ASP A 296 -2.27 -26.50 16.83
N GLY A 297 -3.57 -26.64 16.62
CA GLY A 297 -4.33 -27.86 16.88
C GLY A 297 -4.76 -28.03 18.37
N ARG A 298 -4.38 -27.12 19.26
CA ARG A 298 -4.74 -27.13 20.70
C ARG A 298 -5.67 -25.95 21.00
N SER A 299 -6.46 -26.08 22.07
CA SER A 299 -7.24 -24.96 22.57
C SER A 299 -6.36 -23.86 23.18
N ILE A 300 -6.84 -22.61 23.22
CA ILE A 300 -6.09 -21.50 23.83
C ILE A 300 -5.73 -21.80 25.30
N PRO A 301 -6.64 -22.34 26.16
CA PRO A 301 -6.28 -22.77 27.51
C PRO A 301 -5.14 -23.80 27.54
N ASP A 302 -5.13 -24.77 26.62
CA ASP A 302 -4.08 -25.79 26.57
C ASP A 302 -2.73 -25.19 26.14
N ILE A 303 -2.71 -24.22 25.22
CA ILE A 303 -1.52 -23.48 24.84
C ILE A 303 -0.97 -22.70 26.04
N PHE A 304 -1.84 -21.99 26.77
CA PHE A 304 -1.45 -21.26 27.98
C PHE A 304 -0.91 -22.20 29.08
N ALA A 305 -1.52 -23.38 29.25
CA ALA A 305 -1.07 -24.37 30.24
C ALA A 305 0.30 -24.96 29.87
N ALA A 306 0.56 -25.19 28.58
CA ALA A 306 1.79 -25.82 28.09
C ALA A 306 2.96 -24.84 27.91
N GLU A 307 2.69 -23.63 27.40
CA GLU A 307 3.71 -22.67 26.93
C GLU A 307 3.64 -21.29 27.62
N GLY A 308 2.64 -21.09 28.49
CA GLY A 308 2.42 -19.79 29.15
C GLY A 308 1.91 -18.68 28.22
N GLU A 309 1.85 -17.46 28.73
CA GLU A 309 1.42 -16.30 27.94
C GLU A 309 2.39 -16.00 26.79
N ASP A 310 3.69 -16.12 27.00
CA ASP A 310 4.70 -15.81 25.98
C ASP A 310 4.62 -16.74 24.77
N GLY A 311 4.37 -18.03 24.98
CA GLY A 311 4.16 -18.99 23.91
C GLY A 311 2.91 -18.64 23.08
N PHE A 312 1.80 -18.30 23.76
CA PHE A 312 0.59 -17.83 23.07
C PHE A 312 0.85 -16.55 22.27
N ARG A 313 1.56 -15.54 22.86
CA ARG A 313 1.87 -14.28 22.16
C ARG A 313 2.74 -14.49 20.93
N THR A 314 3.64 -15.46 20.93
CA THR A 314 4.44 -15.80 19.75
C THR A 314 3.55 -16.30 18.61
N LYS A 315 2.56 -17.15 18.92
CA LYS A 315 1.60 -17.66 17.93
C LYS A 315 0.67 -16.55 17.43
N GLU A 316 0.19 -15.68 18.35
CA GLU A 316 -0.61 -14.49 18.01
C GLU A 316 0.15 -13.58 17.04
N THR A 317 1.45 -13.34 17.27
CA THR A 317 2.29 -12.55 16.37
C THR A 317 2.44 -13.22 14.99
N THR A 318 2.67 -14.52 14.96
CA THR A 318 2.81 -15.29 13.71
C THR A 318 1.55 -15.18 12.84
N GLU A 319 0.37 -15.38 13.42
CA GLU A 319 -0.90 -15.28 12.67
C GLU A 319 -1.23 -13.82 12.31
N THR A 320 -0.89 -12.86 13.17
CA THR A 320 -1.05 -11.42 12.85
C THR A 320 -0.21 -11.02 11.64
N GLN A 321 1.05 -11.43 11.58
CA GLN A 321 1.93 -11.18 10.43
C GLN A 321 1.46 -11.90 9.17
N ARG A 322 0.90 -13.10 9.32
CA ARG A 322 0.35 -13.86 8.20
C ARG A 322 -0.85 -13.17 7.56
N PHE A 323 -1.84 -12.77 8.37
CA PHE A 323 -3.06 -12.14 7.89
C PHE A 323 -2.90 -10.63 7.62
N GLY A 324 -2.04 -9.94 8.39
CA GLY A 324 -1.81 -8.50 8.23
C GLY A 324 -1.26 -8.11 6.86
N LYS A 325 -0.43 -8.96 6.23
CA LYS A 325 0.12 -8.69 4.89
C LYS A 325 -0.84 -8.95 3.73
N GLU A 326 -1.88 -9.75 3.95
CA GLU A 326 -2.94 -9.98 2.97
C GLU A 326 -3.78 -8.70 2.80
N GLY A 327 -4.77 -8.70 1.94
CA GLY A 327 -5.68 -7.58 1.77
C GLY A 327 -7.14 -8.01 1.87
N ARG A 328 -8.07 -7.03 1.96
CA ARG A 328 -9.51 -7.22 1.87
C ARG A 328 -10.11 -8.07 2.99
N GLN A 329 -9.46 -8.13 4.14
CA GLN A 329 -9.93 -8.90 5.30
C GLN A 329 -10.52 -7.98 6.36
N LEU A 330 -11.39 -8.55 7.19
CA LEU A 330 -11.77 -7.99 8.48
C LEU A 330 -11.22 -8.91 9.57
N ILE A 331 -10.29 -8.42 10.35
CA ILE A 331 -9.49 -9.19 11.31
C ILE A 331 -9.96 -8.86 12.72
N SER A 332 -10.57 -9.83 13.42
CA SER A 332 -10.89 -9.75 14.85
C SER A 332 -9.67 -10.18 15.66
N CYS A 333 -9.09 -9.27 16.43
CA CYS A 333 -7.87 -9.51 17.19
C CYS A 333 -8.16 -9.94 18.64
N GLY A 334 -7.26 -10.74 19.21
CA GLY A 334 -7.26 -11.05 20.64
C GLY A 334 -7.10 -9.79 21.50
N GLY A 335 -7.67 -9.77 22.72
CA GLY A 335 -7.59 -8.58 23.61
C GLY A 335 -6.19 -8.20 24.08
N GLY A 336 -5.18 -9.02 23.84
CA GLY A 336 -3.79 -8.74 24.17
C GLY A 336 -2.91 -8.31 23.00
N ILE A 337 -3.47 -8.17 21.80
CA ILE A 337 -2.75 -7.86 20.56
C ILE A 337 -1.85 -6.62 20.67
N VAL A 338 -2.30 -5.61 21.43
CA VAL A 338 -1.62 -4.33 21.64
C VAL A 338 -0.40 -4.42 22.58
N LYS A 339 -0.17 -5.57 23.22
CA LYS A 339 1.01 -5.77 24.11
C LYS A 339 2.31 -5.94 23.31
N LYS A 340 2.20 -6.25 22.03
CA LYS A 340 3.33 -6.50 21.13
C LYS A 340 3.33 -5.44 20.00
N PRO A 341 4.29 -4.51 19.99
CA PRO A 341 4.38 -3.48 18.94
C PRO A 341 4.47 -4.05 17.53
N GLU A 342 5.13 -5.21 17.37
CA GLU A 342 5.23 -5.90 16.08
C GLU A 342 3.87 -6.35 15.51
N ASN A 343 2.87 -6.62 16.36
CA ASN A 343 1.52 -6.94 15.91
C ASN A 343 0.82 -5.70 15.34
N LEU A 344 0.92 -4.57 16.04
CA LEU A 344 0.34 -3.31 15.59
C LEU A 344 0.98 -2.87 14.27
N ARG A 345 2.30 -3.01 14.17
CA ARG A 345 3.05 -2.74 12.95
C ARG A 345 2.55 -3.60 11.77
N ALA A 346 2.35 -4.91 11.98
CA ALA A 346 1.84 -5.80 10.95
C ALA A 346 0.40 -5.45 10.53
N LEU A 347 -0.46 -4.98 11.46
CA LEU A 347 -1.82 -4.56 11.15
C LEU A 347 -1.84 -3.23 10.40
N HIS A 348 -1.02 -2.24 10.79
CA HIS A 348 -0.93 -0.94 10.11
C HIS A 348 -0.23 -0.99 8.75
N GLN A 349 0.57 -2.02 8.48
CA GLN A 349 1.30 -2.14 7.23
C GLN A 349 0.37 -2.19 6.01
N ASN A 350 -0.76 -2.86 6.14
CA ASN A 350 -1.75 -3.01 5.06
C ASN A 350 -3.18 -2.96 5.58
N GLY A 351 -3.48 -2.08 6.54
CA GLY A 351 -4.80 -2.00 7.14
C GLY A 351 -5.00 -0.80 8.05
N VAL A 352 -6.24 -0.65 8.47
CA VAL A 352 -6.69 0.32 9.46
C VAL A 352 -7.19 -0.40 10.71
N ILE A 353 -7.04 0.22 11.87
CA ILE A 353 -7.35 -0.36 13.18
C ILE A 353 -8.52 0.38 13.83
N LEU A 354 -9.61 -0.33 14.11
CA LEU A 354 -10.75 0.18 14.84
C LEU A 354 -10.73 -0.36 16.28
N PHE A 355 -10.77 0.53 17.27
CA PHE A 355 -10.92 0.16 18.66
C PHE A 355 -12.40 0.07 19.02
N ILE A 356 -12.88 -1.14 19.36
CA ILE A 356 -14.25 -1.39 19.83
C ILE A 356 -14.29 -1.11 21.34
N ASP A 357 -14.81 0.06 21.70
CA ASP A 357 -14.87 0.56 23.07
C ASP A 357 -16.22 0.22 23.72
N ARG A 358 -16.18 -0.68 24.71
CA ARG A 358 -17.33 -1.07 25.52
C ARG A 358 -17.01 -0.84 26.98
N PRO A 359 -17.92 -0.20 27.77
CA PRO A 359 -17.69 0.00 29.20
C PRO A 359 -17.35 -1.29 29.91
N VAL A 360 -16.33 -1.26 30.78
CA VAL A 360 -15.80 -2.46 31.46
C VAL A 360 -16.89 -3.20 32.25
N ASP A 361 -17.83 -2.48 32.87
CA ASP A 361 -18.93 -3.05 33.66
C ASP A 361 -19.98 -3.77 32.78
N ALA A 362 -19.95 -3.57 31.46
CA ALA A 362 -20.79 -4.26 30.49
C ALA A 362 -20.10 -5.49 29.84
N LEU A 363 -18.87 -5.81 30.24
CA LEU A 363 -18.12 -6.95 29.73
C LEU A 363 -18.51 -8.25 30.45
N ALA A 364 -18.61 -9.34 29.71
CA ALA A 364 -18.86 -10.65 30.30
C ALA A 364 -17.58 -11.20 30.97
N VAL A 365 -17.73 -11.68 32.21
CA VAL A 365 -16.68 -12.35 32.99
C VAL A 365 -16.62 -13.83 32.63
N GLY A 366 -15.43 -14.40 32.51
CA GLY A 366 -15.21 -15.84 32.24
C GLY A 366 -15.26 -16.21 30.76
N GLY A 367 -15.96 -17.27 30.42
CA GLY A 367 -16.07 -17.73 29.02
C GLY A 367 -14.83 -18.47 28.49
N GLY A 368 -14.14 -19.22 29.35
CA GLY A 368 -12.96 -20.01 28.95
C GLY A 368 -11.68 -19.19 28.71
N ARG A 369 -11.67 -17.91 29.10
CA ARG A 369 -10.51 -17.03 28.93
C ARG A 369 -9.69 -16.94 30.21
N PRO A 370 -8.43 -17.42 30.25
CA PRO A 370 -7.64 -17.51 31.48
C PRO A 370 -7.44 -16.17 32.22
N LEU A 371 -7.40 -15.05 31.50
CA LEU A 371 -7.05 -13.72 32.02
C LEU A 371 -8.27 -12.86 32.41
N SER A 372 -9.50 -13.26 32.17
CA SER A 372 -10.73 -12.49 32.47
C SER A 372 -11.66 -13.20 33.47
N SER A 373 -11.08 -13.69 34.56
CA SER A 373 -11.75 -14.55 35.55
C SER A 373 -12.65 -13.79 36.55
N SER A 374 -12.47 -12.46 36.71
CA SER A 374 -13.25 -11.62 37.60
C SER A 374 -13.42 -10.20 37.05
N MET A 375 -14.39 -9.44 37.59
CA MET A 375 -14.59 -8.05 37.21
C MET A 375 -13.37 -7.16 37.61
N ASP A 376 -12.75 -7.44 38.73
CA ASP A 376 -11.56 -6.70 39.14
C ASP A 376 -10.36 -6.97 38.22
N ALA A 377 -10.21 -8.20 37.73
CA ALA A 377 -9.20 -8.53 36.73
C ALA A 377 -9.48 -7.78 35.40
N LEU A 378 -10.75 -7.66 34.98
CA LEU A 378 -11.12 -6.89 33.79
C LEU A 378 -10.84 -5.40 33.96
N ARG A 379 -11.14 -4.81 35.13
CA ARG A 379 -10.83 -3.38 35.41
C ARG A 379 -9.33 -3.11 35.41
N GLN A 380 -8.51 -3.98 36.02
CA GLN A 380 -7.06 -3.88 35.96
C GLN A 380 -6.53 -3.98 34.54
N MET A 381 -7.07 -4.93 33.77
CA MET A 381 -6.69 -5.14 32.38
C MET A 381 -7.07 -3.91 31.52
N GLU A 382 -8.24 -3.34 31.72
CA GLU A 382 -8.69 -2.14 31.01
C GLU A 382 -7.78 -0.96 31.33
N ALA A 383 -7.48 -0.69 32.61
CA ALA A 383 -6.59 0.39 33.01
C ALA A 383 -5.20 0.30 32.36
N GLN A 384 -4.67 -0.93 32.16
CA GLN A 384 -3.38 -1.16 31.51
C GLN A 384 -3.46 -1.07 29.99
N ARG A 385 -4.54 -1.55 29.35
CA ARG A 385 -4.60 -1.73 27.90
C ARG A 385 -5.33 -0.61 27.18
N ARG A 386 -6.27 0.09 27.82
CA ARG A 386 -7.02 1.18 27.18
C ARG A 386 -6.11 2.25 26.58
N PRO A 387 -5.04 2.73 27.24
CA PRO A 387 -4.11 3.68 26.62
C PRO A 387 -3.44 3.11 25.37
N LEU A 388 -3.13 1.80 25.35
CA LEU A 388 -2.52 1.14 24.19
C LEU A 388 -3.51 1.00 23.03
N TYR A 389 -4.79 0.67 23.33
CA TYR A 389 -5.83 0.64 22.28
C TYR A 389 -6.03 2.03 21.66
N LEU A 390 -6.12 3.07 22.48
CA LEU A 390 -6.29 4.45 22.01
C LEU A 390 -5.10 4.93 21.16
N ALA A 391 -3.88 4.54 21.53
CA ALA A 391 -2.67 4.90 20.80
C ALA A 391 -2.54 4.15 19.46
N ALA A 392 -3.13 2.96 19.37
CA ALA A 392 -3.03 2.10 18.18
C ALA A 392 -4.18 2.27 17.18
N ALA A 393 -5.29 2.87 17.58
CA ALA A 393 -6.49 2.91 16.76
C ALA A 393 -6.51 4.13 15.83
N ASP A 394 -6.92 3.90 14.58
CA ASP A 394 -7.25 4.97 13.63
C ASP A 394 -8.62 5.60 13.96
N ALA A 395 -9.55 4.81 14.57
CA ALA A 395 -10.80 5.31 15.10
C ALA A 395 -11.30 4.50 16.30
N VAL A 396 -12.10 5.15 17.15
CA VAL A 396 -12.74 4.54 18.33
C VAL A 396 -14.22 4.35 18.05
N ILE A 397 -14.71 3.11 18.15
CA ILE A 397 -16.10 2.74 17.89
C ILE A 397 -16.81 2.47 19.21
N PRO A 398 -17.73 3.32 19.65
CA PRO A 398 -18.50 3.07 20.86
C PRO A 398 -19.44 1.85 20.67
N ASN A 399 -19.40 0.92 21.63
CA ASN A 399 -20.26 -0.26 21.64
C ASN A 399 -21.04 -0.36 22.97
N ASN A 400 -21.78 0.69 23.28
CA ASN A 400 -22.58 0.85 24.48
C ASN A 400 -24.11 0.85 24.22
N GLY A 401 -24.51 0.85 22.95
CA GLY A 401 -25.89 0.77 22.46
C GLY A 401 -26.23 -0.58 21.85
N THR A 402 -27.00 -0.54 20.77
CA THR A 402 -27.32 -1.72 19.97
C THR A 402 -26.18 -2.11 19.06
N LEU A 403 -26.24 -3.34 18.52
CA LEU A 403 -25.25 -3.78 17.53
C LEU A 403 -25.32 -2.98 16.22
N ASP A 404 -26.53 -2.52 15.85
CA ASP A 404 -26.73 -1.69 14.67
C ASP A 404 -26.11 -0.29 14.85
N ASP A 405 -26.18 0.31 16.07
CA ASP A 405 -25.50 1.57 16.37
C ASP A 405 -23.98 1.44 16.21
N ALA A 406 -23.40 0.35 16.72
CA ALA A 406 -21.97 0.09 16.61
C ALA A 406 -21.55 -0.18 15.14
N LEU A 407 -22.40 -0.86 14.37
CA LEU A 407 -22.15 -1.08 12.93
C LEU A 407 -22.17 0.24 12.17
N HIS A 408 -23.16 1.10 12.45
CA HIS A 408 -23.26 2.42 11.81
C HIS A 408 -22.04 3.29 12.14
N ALA A 409 -21.68 3.39 13.41
CA ALA A 409 -20.49 4.14 13.83
C ALA A 409 -19.19 3.60 13.19
N ALA A 410 -19.07 2.28 13.01
CA ALA A 410 -17.91 1.69 12.33
C ALA A 410 -17.87 2.03 10.83
N MET A 411 -19.03 2.06 10.16
CA MET A 411 -19.13 2.45 8.75
C MET A 411 -18.78 3.92 8.55
N GLU A 412 -19.33 4.83 9.38
CA GLU A 412 -19.01 6.25 9.35
C GLU A 412 -17.52 6.52 9.58
N ALA A 413 -16.93 5.88 10.59
CA ALA A 413 -15.49 6.00 10.86
C ALA A 413 -14.63 5.52 9.68
N LEU A 414 -15.02 4.45 8.99
CA LEU A 414 -14.31 3.98 7.80
C LEU A 414 -14.46 4.96 6.63
N ASP A 415 -15.63 5.60 6.47
CA ASP A 415 -15.83 6.64 5.48
C ASP A 415 -14.87 7.81 5.74
N GLU A 416 -14.81 8.31 6.98
CA GLU A 416 -13.87 9.38 7.36
C GLU A 416 -12.40 9.01 7.12
N ILE A 417 -11.97 7.79 7.49
CA ILE A 417 -10.58 7.33 7.31
C ILE A 417 -10.18 7.25 5.83
N PHE A 418 -11.08 6.78 4.98
CA PHE A 418 -10.74 6.55 3.56
C PHE A 418 -10.95 7.80 2.68
N ASP A 419 -11.78 8.74 3.11
CA ASP A 419 -12.04 9.98 2.37
C ASP A 419 -11.08 11.13 2.80
N SER A 420 -10.31 10.93 3.89
CA SER A 420 -9.25 11.85 4.34
C SER A 420 -7.96 11.63 3.53
#